data_4469779295953b89fb33b832485cda9b
#
_entry.id   4469779295953b89fb33b832485cda9b
#
_cell.length_a   1.000
_cell.length_b   1.000
_cell.length_c   1.000
_cell.angle_alpha   90.00
_cell.angle_beta   90.00
_cell.angle_gamma   90.00
#
_symmetry.space_group_name_H-M   'P 1'
#
loop_
_entity.id
_entity.type
_entity.pdbx_description
1 polymer ?
#
loop_
_entity_poly.entity_id
_entity_poly.type
_entity_poly.pdbx_seq_one_letter_code
_entity_poly.pdbx_strand_id
1 'polypeptide(L)'
;PYRRQRQMCIRDRFERLIALCAERGLEFGVKLTNTFPVDVTRNELPSTEMYMSGRSLFSLTIEAARRITEQFDGKLRISYSGGATVYNIRALYDAGIWPVTLATDVLKPGGYERFSQMAGEFGDLDGKPFAGVSLKAVTAIQADSLTNPLYKKPLRPLPDRKVAGKSPLSDCF
;
A
#
# COMPACT_ATOMS: atom_id res chain seq x y z
N PRO A 1 -1.03 27.54 1.61
CA PRO A 1 -0.55 27.68 2.99
C PRO A 1 -1.00 26.52 3.89
N TYR A 2 -2.28 26.14 3.82
CA TYR A 2 -2.86 25.11 4.69
C TYR A 2 -2.27 23.71 4.49
N ARG A 3 -1.91 23.30 3.26
CA ARG A 3 -1.24 22.04 2.99
C ARG A 3 0.19 21.99 3.56
N ARG A 4 0.95 23.08 3.43
CA ARG A 4 2.31 23.16 4.00
C ARG A 4 2.29 23.07 5.52
N GLN A 5 1.35 23.75 6.19
CA GLN A 5 1.19 23.65 7.63
C GLN A 5 0.87 22.24 8.10
N ARG A 6 -0.02 21.51 7.40
CA ARG A 6 -0.31 20.11 7.74
C ARG A 6 0.90 19.19 7.58
N GLN A 7 1.69 19.35 6.53
CA GLN A 7 2.90 18.58 6.33
C GLN A 7 3.94 18.85 7.42
N MET A 8 4.13 20.11 7.79
CA MET A 8 5.01 20.49 8.90
C MET A 8 4.54 19.87 10.22
N CYS A 9 3.24 19.95 10.53
CA CYS A 9 2.68 19.36 11.74
C CYS A 9 2.85 17.83 11.81
N ILE A 10 2.75 17.11 10.69
CA ILE A 10 2.96 15.66 10.64
C ILE A 10 4.44 15.34 10.87
N ARG A 11 5.32 16.05 10.19
CA ARG A 11 6.76 15.91 10.36
C ARG A 11 7.18 16.11 11.81
N ASP A 12 6.81 17.24 12.41
CA ASP A 12 7.16 17.58 13.80
C ASP A 12 6.66 16.52 14.80
N ARG A 13 5.46 15.98 14.54
CA ARG A 13 4.92 14.89 15.36
C ARG A 13 5.73 13.61 15.23
N PHE A 14 6.13 13.25 14.02
CA PHE A 14 6.95 12.05 13.80
C PHE A 14 8.34 12.21 14.43
N GLU A 15 8.97 13.37 14.27
CA GLU A 15 10.26 13.67 14.92
C GLU A 15 10.17 13.56 16.45
N ARG A 16 9.10 14.07 17.06
CA ARG A 16 8.85 13.93 18.51
C ARG A 16 8.63 12.48 18.92
N LEU A 17 7.88 11.70 18.14
CA LEU A 17 7.64 10.29 18.43
C LEU A 17 8.92 9.45 18.27
N ILE A 18 9.72 9.73 17.24
CA ILE A 18 11.03 9.10 17.04
C ILE A 18 11.93 9.35 18.28
N ALA A 19 12.04 10.62 18.72
CA ALA A 19 12.84 10.97 19.88
C ALA A 19 12.34 10.27 21.15
N LEU A 20 11.03 10.32 21.42
CA LEU A 20 10.42 9.70 22.60
C LEU A 20 10.60 8.16 22.63
N CYS A 21 10.51 7.52 21.49
CA CYS A 21 10.74 6.07 21.37
C CYS A 21 12.22 5.74 21.59
N ALA A 22 13.13 6.52 21.02
CA ALA A 22 14.57 6.33 21.20
C ALA A 22 15.00 6.47 22.66
N GLU A 23 14.46 7.44 23.41
CA GLU A 23 14.70 7.61 24.85
C GLU A 23 14.30 6.38 25.67
N ARG A 24 13.37 5.58 25.16
CA ARG A 24 12.86 4.37 25.82
C ARG A 24 13.40 3.06 25.23
N GLY A 25 14.38 3.13 24.35
CA GLY A 25 14.92 1.97 23.65
C GLY A 25 13.93 1.29 22.71
N LEU A 26 12.91 2.04 22.22
CA LEU A 26 11.91 1.57 21.28
C LEU A 26 12.16 2.14 19.89
N GLU A 27 11.69 1.43 18.88
CA GLU A 27 11.69 1.91 17.50
C GLU A 27 10.31 2.46 17.13
N PHE A 28 10.28 3.63 16.47
CA PHE A 28 9.07 4.19 15.89
C PHE A 28 9.05 3.89 14.39
N GLY A 29 7.90 3.43 13.89
CA GLY A 29 7.66 3.24 12.47
C GLY A 29 6.26 3.66 12.07
N VAL A 30 6.03 3.76 10.76
CA VAL A 30 4.71 4.08 10.20
C VAL A 30 4.22 2.95 9.32
N LYS A 31 2.90 2.75 9.30
CA LYS A 31 2.25 1.80 8.38
C LYS A 31 1.50 2.57 7.30
N LEU A 32 1.81 2.29 6.04
CA LEU A 32 1.16 2.80 4.85
C LEU A 32 0.46 1.65 4.12
N THR A 33 -0.73 1.78 3.64
CA THR A 33 -1.83 2.68 3.92
C THR A 33 -3.09 1.85 4.15
N ASN A 34 -4.13 2.44 4.74
CA ASN A 34 -5.47 1.88 4.67
C ASN A 34 -6.05 2.07 3.25
N THR A 35 -7.24 1.51 3.02
CA THR A 35 -8.06 1.77 1.84
C THR A 35 -8.31 3.28 1.71
N PHE A 36 -8.43 3.74 0.47
CA PHE A 36 -8.65 5.15 0.17
C PHE A 36 -10.10 5.36 -0.32
N PRO A 37 -10.90 6.23 0.33
CA PRO A 37 -12.26 6.51 -0.13
C PRO A 37 -12.21 7.25 -1.47
N VAL A 38 -13.08 6.84 -2.38
CA VAL A 38 -13.29 7.47 -3.69
C VAL A 38 -14.78 7.53 -4.00
N ASP A 39 -15.18 8.57 -4.71
CA ASP A 39 -16.59 8.74 -5.11
C ASP A 39 -16.99 7.66 -6.13
N VAL A 40 -18.20 7.16 -6.00
CA VAL A 40 -18.84 6.29 -6.98
C VAL A 40 -19.41 7.19 -8.09
N THR A 41 -18.75 7.25 -9.22
CA THR A 41 -19.13 8.13 -10.34
C THR A 41 -19.83 7.41 -11.49
N ARG A 42 -19.82 6.08 -11.49
CA ARG A 42 -20.31 5.23 -12.57
C ARG A 42 -21.33 4.18 -12.12
N ASN A 43 -21.98 4.41 -10.99
CA ASN A 43 -22.93 3.47 -10.38
C ASN A 43 -22.36 2.04 -10.19
N GLU A 44 -21.06 1.94 -9.88
CA GLU A 44 -20.38 0.66 -9.61
C GLU A 44 -20.94 -0.03 -8.36
N LEU A 45 -21.36 0.77 -7.40
CA LEU A 45 -21.97 0.32 -6.14
C LEU A 45 -23.22 1.15 -5.84
N PRO A 46 -24.13 0.66 -5.00
CA PRO A 46 -25.31 1.42 -4.58
C PRO A 46 -25.02 2.56 -3.60
N SER A 47 -23.78 2.70 -3.14
CA SER A 47 -23.31 3.77 -2.24
C SER A 47 -22.73 4.94 -3.02
N THR A 48 -22.63 6.11 -2.38
CA THR A 48 -21.98 7.30 -2.94
C THR A 48 -20.46 7.22 -2.91
N GLU A 49 -19.92 6.42 -2.00
CA GLU A 49 -18.47 6.20 -1.83
C GLU A 49 -18.12 4.74 -1.94
N MET A 50 -16.93 4.45 -2.41
CA MET A 50 -16.29 3.14 -2.37
C MET A 50 -14.84 3.27 -1.88
N TYR A 51 -14.26 2.15 -1.49
CA TYR A 51 -12.88 2.12 -1.00
C TYR A 51 -11.94 1.51 -2.04
N MET A 52 -11.00 2.31 -2.51
CA MET A 52 -9.93 1.84 -3.37
C MET A 52 -8.96 0.97 -2.57
N SER A 53 -8.68 -0.22 -3.06
CA SER A 53 -7.80 -1.20 -2.45
C SER A 53 -7.00 -2.00 -3.49
N GLY A 54 -6.09 -2.86 -3.03
CA GLY A 54 -5.31 -3.73 -3.90
C GLY A 54 -4.38 -2.95 -4.83
N ARG A 55 -4.16 -3.49 -6.03
CA ARG A 55 -3.16 -2.94 -6.98
C ARG A 55 -3.40 -1.49 -7.38
N SER A 56 -4.64 -1.05 -7.43
CA SER A 56 -4.98 0.35 -7.75
C SER A 56 -4.45 1.34 -6.70
N LEU A 57 -4.32 0.90 -5.44
CA LEU A 57 -3.81 1.72 -4.35
C LEU A 57 -2.27 1.78 -4.34
N PHE A 58 -1.60 0.85 -5.02
CA PHE A 58 -0.14 0.70 -4.95
C PHE A 58 0.60 1.98 -5.31
N SER A 59 0.25 2.61 -6.43
CA SER A 59 0.94 3.83 -6.89
C SER A 59 0.82 5.01 -5.92
N LEU A 60 -0.33 5.15 -5.24
CA LEU A 60 -0.52 6.15 -4.19
C LEU A 60 0.31 5.83 -2.95
N THR A 61 0.29 4.58 -2.54
CA THR A 61 1.00 4.14 -1.33
C THR A 61 2.51 4.25 -1.50
N ILE A 62 3.05 3.84 -2.65
CA ILE A 62 4.50 3.91 -2.89
C ILE A 62 4.98 5.37 -3.06
N GLU A 63 4.15 6.26 -3.58
CA GLU A 63 4.47 7.70 -3.61
C GLU A 63 4.50 8.28 -2.18
N ALA A 64 3.57 7.88 -1.31
CA ALA A 64 3.61 8.28 0.10
C ALA A 64 4.88 7.75 0.79
N ALA A 65 5.26 6.49 0.53
CA ALA A 65 6.49 5.89 1.03
C ALA A 65 7.72 6.67 0.55
N ARG A 66 7.78 7.03 -0.74
CA ARG A 66 8.87 7.81 -1.31
C ARG A 66 9.05 9.15 -0.61
N ARG A 67 7.95 9.89 -0.40
CA ARG A 67 7.97 11.19 0.30
C ARG A 67 8.43 11.08 1.75
N ILE A 68 7.97 10.06 2.45
CA ILE A 68 8.39 9.81 3.84
C ILE A 68 9.88 9.43 3.87
N THR A 69 10.33 8.56 2.98
CA THR A 69 11.73 8.17 2.86
C THR A 69 12.63 9.37 2.59
N GLU A 70 12.24 10.24 1.65
CA GLU A 70 12.94 11.48 1.34
C GLU A 70 12.99 12.44 2.55
N GLN A 71 11.85 12.60 3.24
CA GLN A 71 11.70 13.51 4.38
C GLN A 71 12.55 13.12 5.60
N PHE A 72 12.75 11.82 5.82
CA PHE A 72 13.44 11.26 6.98
C PHE A 72 14.76 10.56 6.62
N ASP A 73 15.35 10.85 5.45
CA ASP A 73 16.62 10.28 4.98
C ASP A 73 16.65 8.74 5.06
N GLY A 74 15.51 8.09 4.81
CA GLY A 74 15.37 6.64 4.89
C GLY A 74 15.43 6.05 6.30
N LYS A 75 15.57 6.86 7.35
CA LYS A 75 15.75 6.35 8.72
C LYS A 75 14.45 5.88 9.37
N LEU A 76 13.30 6.37 8.92
CA LEU A 76 12.01 5.97 9.45
C LEU A 76 11.58 4.63 8.86
N ARG A 77 11.33 3.66 9.74
CA ARG A 77 10.81 2.35 9.33
C ARG A 77 9.42 2.49 8.74
N ILE A 78 9.21 1.86 7.58
CA ILE A 78 7.92 1.80 6.91
C ILE A 78 7.44 0.35 6.87
N SER A 79 6.29 0.08 7.48
CA SER A 79 5.49 -1.11 7.27
C SER A 79 4.53 -0.85 6.10
N TYR A 80 4.35 -1.81 5.21
CA TYR A 80 3.61 -1.60 3.98
C TYR A 80 2.27 -2.36 3.97
N SER A 81 1.24 -1.68 3.55
CA SER A 81 -0.05 -2.24 3.18
C SER A 81 -0.63 -1.39 2.05
N GLY A 82 -1.27 -1.97 1.08
CA GLY A 82 -1.84 -1.21 -0.04
C GLY A 82 -1.31 -1.69 -1.39
N GLY A 83 -1.80 -2.85 -1.81
CA GLY A 83 -1.52 -3.39 -3.13
C GLY A 83 -0.22 -4.17 -3.27
N ALA A 84 0.33 -4.67 -2.16
CA ALA A 84 1.41 -5.64 -2.20
C ALA A 84 0.93 -6.95 -2.84
N THR A 85 1.75 -7.51 -3.72
CA THR A 85 1.50 -8.74 -4.48
C THR A 85 2.83 -9.46 -4.74
N VAL A 86 2.79 -10.67 -5.27
CA VAL A 86 3.99 -11.41 -5.70
C VAL A 86 4.90 -10.59 -6.64
N TYR A 87 4.33 -9.69 -7.43
CA TYR A 87 5.09 -8.90 -8.41
C TYR A 87 5.93 -7.76 -7.82
N ASN A 88 5.63 -7.32 -6.60
CA ASN A 88 6.29 -6.15 -6.01
C ASN A 88 6.83 -6.38 -4.60
N ILE A 89 6.46 -7.49 -3.96
CA ILE A 89 6.84 -7.76 -2.56
C ILE A 89 8.36 -7.86 -2.39
N ARG A 90 9.08 -8.47 -3.34
CA ARG A 90 10.53 -8.58 -3.32
C ARG A 90 11.19 -7.19 -3.45
N ALA A 91 10.74 -6.36 -4.38
CA ALA A 91 11.27 -5.02 -4.57
C ALA A 91 11.03 -4.12 -3.34
N LEU A 92 9.86 -4.24 -2.67
CA LEU A 92 9.58 -3.55 -1.41
C LEU A 92 10.58 -3.96 -0.32
N TYR A 93 10.81 -5.25 -0.16
CA TYR A 93 11.76 -5.78 0.82
C TYR A 93 13.19 -5.31 0.55
N ASP A 94 13.66 -5.42 -0.69
CA ASP A 94 15.00 -4.99 -1.09
C ASP A 94 15.20 -3.48 -0.94
N ALA A 95 14.12 -2.70 -1.02
CA ALA A 95 14.13 -1.27 -0.72
C ALA A 95 14.17 -0.94 0.79
N GLY A 96 14.05 -1.94 1.67
CA GLY A 96 14.02 -1.75 3.12
C GLY A 96 12.62 -1.50 3.68
N ILE A 97 11.57 -1.75 2.90
CA ILE A 97 10.17 -1.59 3.33
C ILE A 97 9.60 -2.93 3.81
N TRP A 98 9.50 -3.09 5.11
CA TRP A 98 8.93 -4.28 5.77
C TRP A 98 8.62 -3.97 7.25
N PRO A 99 7.67 -4.69 7.90
CA PRO A 99 6.89 -5.81 7.37
C PRO A 99 5.86 -5.40 6.32
N VAL A 100 5.46 -6.35 5.47
CA VAL A 100 4.43 -6.17 4.45
C VAL A 100 3.16 -6.91 4.87
N THR A 101 2.03 -6.22 4.79
CA THR A 101 0.71 -6.78 5.11
C THR A 101 -0.09 -6.99 3.83
N LEU A 102 -0.74 -8.13 3.73
CA LEU A 102 -1.53 -8.55 2.57
C LEU A 102 -3.00 -8.74 3.00
N ALA A 103 -3.92 -8.30 2.15
CA ALA A 103 -5.34 -8.55 2.33
C ALA A 103 -6.01 -8.85 0.97
N THR A 104 -6.14 -7.87 0.10
CA THR A 104 -6.89 -7.97 -1.16
C THR A 104 -6.39 -9.11 -2.06
N ASP A 105 -5.10 -9.42 -2.03
CA ASP A 105 -4.54 -10.45 -2.92
C ASP A 105 -4.93 -11.86 -2.50
N VAL A 106 -5.07 -12.12 -1.21
CA VAL A 106 -5.51 -13.42 -0.68
C VAL A 106 -7.03 -13.64 -0.78
N LEU A 107 -7.80 -12.58 -1.01
CA LEU A 107 -9.24 -12.66 -1.26
C LEU A 107 -9.58 -13.00 -2.72
N LYS A 108 -8.59 -13.03 -3.60
CA LYS A 108 -8.75 -13.40 -5.02
C LYS A 108 -8.66 -14.92 -5.20
N PRO A 109 -9.10 -15.45 -6.39
CA PRO A 109 -8.85 -16.83 -6.72
C PRO A 109 -7.39 -17.24 -6.54
N GLY A 110 -7.15 -18.40 -5.92
CA GLY A 110 -5.84 -18.85 -5.44
C GLY A 110 -5.64 -18.63 -3.94
N GLY A 111 -6.39 -17.73 -3.32
CA GLY A 111 -6.49 -17.59 -1.87
C GLY A 111 -5.16 -17.61 -1.14
N TYR A 112 -5.05 -18.45 -0.13
CA TYR A 112 -3.85 -18.58 0.71
C TYR A 112 -2.64 -19.21 -0.01
N GLU A 113 -2.82 -19.91 -1.13
CA GLU A 113 -1.70 -20.42 -1.94
C GLU A 113 -0.79 -19.30 -2.45
N ARG A 114 -1.32 -18.09 -2.56
CA ARG A 114 -0.53 -16.90 -2.90
C ARG A 114 0.55 -16.58 -1.87
N PHE A 115 0.36 -16.96 -0.61
CA PHE A 115 1.43 -16.83 0.38
C PHE A 115 2.62 -17.72 0.07
N SER A 116 2.39 -18.95 -0.41
CA SER A 116 3.48 -19.84 -0.82
C SER A 116 4.24 -19.27 -2.02
N GLN A 117 3.54 -18.67 -2.98
CA GLN A 117 4.18 -17.98 -4.10
C GLN A 117 5.04 -16.80 -3.63
N MET A 118 4.51 -15.99 -2.71
CA MET A 118 5.24 -14.84 -2.17
C MET A 118 6.41 -15.27 -1.28
N ALA A 119 6.25 -16.33 -0.50
CA ALA A 119 7.32 -16.90 0.31
C ALA A 119 8.47 -17.43 -0.58
N GLY A 120 8.15 -17.99 -1.75
CA GLY A 120 9.14 -18.40 -2.74
C GLY A 120 10.07 -17.29 -3.20
N GLU A 121 9.59 -16.04 -3.23
CA GLU A 121 10.42 -14.85 -3.55
C GLU A 121 11.51 -14.58 -2.49
N PHE A 122 11.41 -15.20 -1.33
CA PHE A 122 12.30 -15.00 -0.19
C PHE A 122 13.08 -16.23 0.23
N GLY A 123 12.97 -17.34 -0.51
CA GLY A 123 13.55 -18.64 -0.14
C GLY A 123 15.07 -18.65 0.03
N ASP A 124 15.76 -17.63 -0.46
CA ASP A 124 17.21 -17.44 -0.41
C ASP A 124 17.65 -16.32 0.56
N LEU A 125 16.71 -15.76 1.32
CA LEU A 125 17.00 -14.62 2.19
C LEU A 125 17.16 -15.05 3.64
N ASP A 126 18.35 -14.79 4.17
CA ASP A 126 18.53 -14.63 5.60
C ASP A 126 17.92 -13.32 6.06
N GLY A 127 17.24 -13.34 7.20
CA GLY A 127 16.63 -12.14 7.78
C GLY A 127 17.68 -11.05 7.99
N LYS A 128 17.59 -9.95 7.25
CA LYS A 128 18.51 -8.81 7.40
C LYS A 128 17.98 -7.84 8.44
N PRO A 129 18.85 -7.29 9.30
CA PRO A 129 18.46 -6.20 10.18
C PRO A 129 18.05 -4.98 9.36
N PHE A 130 17.20 -4.13 9.92
CA PHE A 130 16.80 -2.88 9.27
C PHE A 130 18.02 -1.94 9.13
N ALA A 131 18.34 -1.58 7.92
CA ALA A 131 19.45 -0.68 7.58
C ALA A 131 18.98 0.66 6.98
N GLY A 132 17.67 0.92 7.05
CA GLY A 132 17.03 2.08 6.44
C GLY A 132 16.29 1.72 5.14
N VAL A 133 15.52 2.69 4.65
CA VAL A 133 14.77 2.61 3.40
C VAL A 133 15.53 3.33 2.29
N SER A 134 15.79 2.66 1.19
CA SER A 134 16.52 3.21 0.05
C SER A 134 15.63 4.14 -0.79
N LEU A 135 15.87 5.45 -0.73
CA LEU A 135 15.15 6.42 -1.56
C LEU A 135 15.27 6.13 -3.06
N LYS A 136 16.45 5.70 -3.51
CA LYS A 136 16.69 5.33 -4.91
C LYS A 136 15.80 4.16 -5.34
N ALA A 137 15.75 3.12 -4.53
CA ALA A 137 14.94 1.93 -4.82
C ALA A 137 13.43 2.27 -4.80
N VAL A 138 12.98 2.99 -3.78
CA VAL A 138 11.55 3.40 -3.68
C VAL A 138 11.15 4.31 -4.84
N THR A 139 12.03 5.22 -5.29
CA THR A 139 11.77 6.06 -6.45
C THR A 139 11.65 5.24 -7.74
N ALA A 140 12.48 4.22 -7.92
CA ALA A 140 12.39 3.32 -9.06
C ALA A 140 11.06 2.51 -9.05
N ILE A 141 10.67 1.98 -7.90
CA ILE A 141 9.38 1.27 -7.73
C ILE A 141 8.21 2.22 -8.03
N GLN A 142 8.28 3.44 -7.56
CA GLN A 142 7.24 4.45 -7.79
C GLN A 142 7.12 4.77 -9.30
N ALA A 143 8.23 5.00 -9.98
CA ALA A 143 8.25 5.27 -11.42
C ALA A 143 7.66 4.08 -12.22
N ASP A 144 8.06 2.84 -11.89
CA ASP A 144 7.48 1.63 -12.48
C ASP A 144 5.97 1.57 -12.26
N SER A 145 5.50 1.86 -11.06
CA SER A 145 4.08 1.80 -10.73
C SER A 145 3.18 2.71 -11.58
N LEU A 146 3.72 3.78 -12.13
CA LEU A 146 2.99 4.72 -12.99
C LEU A 146 2.87 4.25 -14.45
N THR A 147 3.79 3.44 -14.91
CA THR A 147 3.86 2.98 -16.30
C THR A 147 3.45 1.53 -16.49
N ASN A 148 3.70 0.69 -15.50
CA ASN A 148 3.49 -0.74 -15.57
C ASN A 148 1.98 -1.10 -15.63
N PRO A 149 1.55 -1.83 -16.67
CA PRO A 149 0.15 -2.23 -16.85
C PRO A 149 -0.41 -3.07 -15.69
N LEU A 150 0.43 -3.73 -14.90
CA LEU A 150 0.01 -4.52 -13.74
C LEU A 150 -0.75 -3.69 -12.70
N TYR A 151 -0.48 -2.40 -12.61
CA TYR A 151 -1.14 -1.47 -11.69
C TYR A 151 -2.31 -0.72 -12.31
N LYS A 152 -2.48 -0.82 -13.63
CA LYS A 152 -3.55 -0.16 -14.37
C LYS A 152 -4.58 -1.21 -14.79
N LYS A 153 -5.78 -1.13 -14.26
CA LYS A 153 -6.90 -1.91 -14.82
C LYS A 153 -7.47 -1.17 -16.03
N PRO A 154 -7.63 -1.83 -17.18
CA PRO A 154 -8.42 -1.24 -18.26
C PRO A 154 -9.83 -0.96 -17.77
N LEU A 155 -10.36 0.22 -18.12
CA LEU A 155 -11.75 0.55 -17.88
C LEU A 155 -12.60 -0.43 -18.71
N ARG A 156 -13.26 -1.35 -18.02
CA ARG A 156 -14.26 -2.22 -18.66
C ARG A 156 -15.57 -1.43 -18.78
N PRO A 157 -16.29 -1.54 -19.90
CA PRO A 157 -17.67 -1.06 -19.94
C PRO A 157 -18.41 -1.75 -18.78
N LEU A 158 -19.16 -0.98 -18.00
CA LEU A 158 -20.04 -1.55 -17.00
C LEU A 158 -21.07 -2.43 -17.73
N PRO A 159 -21.23 -3.69 -17.34
CA PRO A 159 -22.35 -4.48 -17.86
C PRO A 159 -23.63 -3.72 -17.51
N ASP A 160 -24.56 -3.66 -18.46
CA ASP A 160 -25.91 -3.22 -18.15
C ASP A 160 -26.41 -4.06 -16.98
N ARG A 161 -26.44 -3.48 -15.79
CA ARG A 161 -27.05 -4.12 -14.65
C ARG A 161 -28.52 -4.23 -14.95
N LYS A 162 -28.93 -5.38 -15.49
CA LYS A 162 -30.29 -5.83 -15.28
C LYS A 162 -30.44 -5.83 -13.77
N VAL A 163 -31.31 -4.96 -13.27
CA VAL A 163 -31.73 -5.00 -11.87
C VAL A 163 -32.37 -6.39 -11.71
N ALA A 164 -31.56 -7.37 -11.39
CA ALA A 164 -32.04 -8.67 -10.98
C ALA A 164 -32.92 -8.40 -9.78
N GLY A 165 -34.19 -8.79 -9.88
CA GLY A 165 -35.10 -8.70 -8.76
C GLY A 165 -34.38 -9.26 -7.55
N LYS A 166 -34.55 -8.64 -6.40
CA LYS A 166 -33.88 -8.92 -5.13
C LYS A 166 -33.69 -10.43 -4.92
N SER A 167 -32.50 -10.91 -5.26
CA SER A 167 -32.07 -12.24 -4.82
C SER A 167 -31.56 -12.10 -3.40
N PRO A 168 -31.97 -12.95 -2.45
CA PRO A 168 -31.44 -12.91 -1.08
C PRO A 168 -29.92 -13.05 -1.00
N LEU A 169 -29.27 -13.51 -2.06
CA LEU A 169 -27.82 -13.63 -2.18
C LEU A 169 -27.13 -12.35 -2.70
N SER A 170 -27.88 -11.35 -3.19
CA SER A 170 -27.30 -10.10 -3.67
C SER A 170 -26.82 -9.18 -2.56
N ASP A 171 -27.23 -9.41 -1.33
CA ASP A 171 -26.87 -8.62 -0.15
C ASP A 171 -25.60 -9.14 0.57
N CYS A 172 -25.00 -10.23 0.06
CA CYS A 172 -23.81 -10.86 0.65
C CYS A 172 -22.49 -10.57 -0.07
N PHE A 173 -22.48 -9.76 -1.14
CA PHE A 173 -21.26 -9.48 -1.92
C PHE A 173 -21.14 -8.00 -2.30
#